data_5ab9e2819b7795da96956ca39f9fea83
#
_entry.id   5ab9e2819b7795da96956ca39f9fea83
#
_cell.length_a   1.000
_cell.length_b   1.000
_cell.length_c   1.000
_cell.angle_alpha   90.00
_cell.angle_beta   90.00
_cell.angle_gamma   90.00
#
_symmetry.space_group_name_H-M   'P 1'
#
loop_
_entity.id
_entity.type
_entity.pdbx_description
1 polymer ?
#
loop_
_entity_poly.entity_id
_entity_poly.type
_entity_poly.pdbx_seq_one_letter_code
_entity_poly.pdbx_strand_id
1 'polypeptide(L)'
;MTVSADGRLSLSATGQLGTTLALARRRCSRLAKFSNGELMGKKVNMTPKCQRLCNKNVKSNICMSLTTNIAGESKLRDLEMEKRDPRTVVAIILGGGAGTRLFPLTKRRAKPAVPIGGAYRLIDVPMSNCINSGISKVYILTQFNSASLNRHISRAYNFGNGINFGDGYVEILAATQTPGEAGKRWFQGTADAVRQFHWLFEDARSKEIEDVLILSGDHLYRMDYMDFVQNHRQSGADITISSLPIDDRRASDFGLMKIDNKGRILSFSEKPKGAELKAMAVDTTVLGLSKEEAEKKPYIASMGVYVFKKEILLNLLRWRFPTANDFGSEIIPASAKEFFIKAYLFNDYWEDIGTIRSFFEANLALTEHPPRFSFYDAAKPIFTSRRNLPPSKIDNCKVVDSIISHGSFLNNCFIEHSVVGIRSRINAGVHLKDTVMLGADFYETDAERAGLLSEEGVPVGIGENTKIKDCIIDKNARIGKNVVIANSEV
;
A
#
# COMPACT_ATOMS: atom_id res chain seq x y z
N MET A 1 -13.36 -7.11 57.73
CA MET A 1 -14.82 -7.02 57.91
C MET A 1 -15.47 -7.46 56.62
N THR A 2 -16.10 -8.56 56.67
CA THR A 2 -16.93 -9.24 55.67
C THR A 2 -18.22 -8.45 55.42
N VAL A 3 -18.68 -8.35 54.20
CA VAL A 3 -20.12 -8.37 53.86
C VAL A 3 -20.31 -8.98 52.49
N SER A 4 -21.25 -9.91 52.44
CA SER A 4 -21.74 -10.72 51.35
C SER A 4 -22.86 -10.05 50.53
N ALA A 5 -22.95 -10.47 49.27
CA ALA A 5 -24.12 -10.99 48.53
C ALA A 5 -25.37 -10.15 48.26
N ASP A 6 -25.78 -10.30 47.03
CA ASP A 6 -27.14 -10.21 46.46
C ASP A 6 -27.82 -8.85 46.30
N GLY A 7 -28.02 -8.51 45.03
CA GLY A 7 -28.88 -7.44 44.56
C GLY A 7 -29.11 -7.47 43.07
N ARG A 8 -29.99 -8.35 42.59
CA ARG A 8 -30.54 -8.29 41.21
C ARG A 8 -31.31 -6.98 41.06
N LEU A 9 -30.97 -6.20 40.03
CA LEU A 9 -31.82 -5.15 39.49
C LEU A 9 -32.18 -5.47 38.06
N SER A 10 -33.43 -5.85 37.87
CA SER A 10 -34.13 -5.88 36.60
C SER A 10 -34.46 -4.46 36.17
N LEU A 11 -34.00 -4.03 35.01
CA LEU A 11 -34.41 -2.81 34.33
C LEU A 11 -35.26 -3.17 33.12
N SER A 12 -36.55 -2.86 33.23
CA SER A 12 -37.55 -2.92 32.17
C SER A 12 -37.24 -1.86 31.09
N ALA A 13 -37.18 -2.30 29.85
CA ALA A 13 -37.04 -1.45 28.68
C ALA A 13 -38.40 -0.89 28.26
N THR A 14 -38.71 0.35 28.70
CA THR A 14 -39.74 1.18 28.05
C THR A 14 -39.39 2.65 28.28
N GLY A 15 -38.97 3.34 27.17
CA GLY A 15 -38.94 4.80 27.23
C GLY A 15 -37.74 5.51 26.60
N GLN A 16 -37.33 5.19 25.41
CA GLN A 16 -36.37 6.05 24.68
C GLN A 16 -36.53 6.09 23.15
N LEU A 17 -37.70 5.90 22.60
CA LEU A 17 -37.98 6.09 21.17
C LEU A 17 -38.56 7.48 20.81
N GLY A 18 -38.78 8.34 21.78
CA GLY A 18 -39.40 9.66 21.55
C GLY A 18 -38.42 10.82 21.29
N THR A 19 -37.19 10.73 21.73
CA THR A 19 -36.25 11.87 21.74
C THR A 19 -35.36 11.98 20.49
N THR A 20 -35.12 10.89 19.77
CA THR A 20 -34.28 10.88 18.56
C THR A 20 -34.98 11.46 17.33
N LEU A 21 -36.28 11.33 17.21
CA LEU A 21 -37.08 11.92 16.12
C LEU A 21 -37.28 13.45 16.25
N ALA A 22 -37.24 13.97 17.45
CA ALA A 22 -37.37 15.42 17.71
C ALA A 22 -36.09 16.20 17.38
N LEU A 23 -34.92 15.59 17.54
CA LEU A 23 -33.62 16.18 17.20
C LEU A 23 -33.36 16.20 15.69
N ALA A 24 -33.80 15.18 14.92
CA ALA A 24 -33.70 15.16 13.49
C ALA A 24 -34.60 16.22 12.81
N ARG A 25 -35.82 16.45 13.32
CA ARG A 25 -36.71 17.52 12.83
C ARG A 25 -36.21 18.94 13.14
N ARG A 26 -35.50 19.16 14.26
CA ARG A 26 -34.90 20.47 14.56
C ARG A 26 -33.66 20.81 13.72
N ARG A 27 -32.94 19.83 13.19
CA ARG A 27 -31.82 20.09 12.25
C ARG A 27 -32.28 20.45 10.85
N CYS A 28 -33.36 19.84 10.36
CA CYS A 28 -33.92 20.20 9.03
C CYS A 28 -34.56 21.59 8.99
N SER A 29 -35.20 22.03 10.11
CA SER A 29 -35.84 23.36 10.13
C SER A 29 -34.86 24.54 10.27
N ARG A 30 -33.60 24.29 10.66
CA ARG A 30 -32.53 25.33 10.65
C ARG A 30 -31.83 25.53 9.33
N LEU A 31 -31.84 24.54 8.44
CA LEU A 31 -31.28 24.68 7.08
C LEU A 31 -32.20 25.40 6.10
N ALA A 32 -33.49 25.52 6.41
CA ALA A 32 -34.45 26.23 5.56
C ALA A 32 -34.57 27.75 5.85
N LYS A 33 -33.78 28.32 6.75
CA LYS A 33 -33.79 29.75 7.12
C LYS A 33 -32.53 30.53 6.68
N PHE A 34 -31.66 29.95 5.85
CA PHE A 34 -30.53 30.67 5.25
C PHE A 34 -30.84 31.10 3.82
N SER A 35 -31.89 31.91 3.63
CA SER A 35 -32.02 32.76 2.50
C SER A 35 -31.84 34.19 3.00
N ASN A 36 -30.76 34.84 2.63
CA ASN A 36 -30.28 36.14 3.07
C ASN A 36 -29.61 36.14 4.43
N GLY A 37 -28.29 35.95 4.41
CA GLY A 37 -27.52 36.03 5.61
C GLY A 37 -26.09 36.43 5.40
N GLU A 38 -25.58 36.93 6.43
CA GLU A 38 -24.20 37.29 6.63
C GLU A 38 -23.40 36.03 7.04
N LEU A 39 -22.32 35.77 6.37
CA LEU A 39 -21.25 34.92 6.92
C LEU A 39 -20.06 35.84 7.21
N MET A 40 -19.71 35.96 8.47
CA MET A 40 -18.56 36.73 8.96
C MET A 40 -18.58 38.23 8.58
N GLY A 41 -19.67 38.94 8.80
CA GLY A 41 -19.69 40.40 8.80
C GLY A 41 -19.40 41.10 7.48
N LYS A 42 -19.52 40.41 6.33
CA LYS A 42 -19.40 41.02 5.01
C LYS A 42 -20.62 40.70 4.16
N LYS A 43 -21.31 41.77 3.70
CA LYS A 43 -22.41 41.64 2.72
C LYS A 43 -21.84 41.19 1.38
N VAL A 44 -22.34 40.06 0.86
CA VAL A 44 -22.04 39.62 -0.50
C VAL A 44 -23.12 40.11 -1.44
N ASN A 45 -22.77 41.07 -2.31
CA ASN A 45 -23.66 41.55 -3.37
C ASN A 45 -23.66 40.56 -4.52
N MET A 46 -24.78 39.88 -4.74
CA MET A 46 -24.99 39.07 -5.94
C MET A 46 -25.17 39.94 -7.19
N THR A 47 -24.45 39.64 -8.23
CA THR A 47 -24.54 40.34 -9.52
C THR A 47 -25.87 40.01 -10.23
N PRO A 48 -26.41 40.96 -11.08
CA PRO A 48 -27.76 40.86 -11.66
C PRO A 48 -27.99 39.72 -12.67
N LYS A 49 -26.99 38.91 -12.96
CA LYS A 49 -27.12 37.78 -13.91
C LYS A 49 -27.81 36.54 -13.33
N CYS A 50 -27.87 36.37 -12.03
CA CYS A 50 -28.54 35.22 -11.40
C CYS A 50 -30.06 35.37 -11.21
N GLN A 51 -30.60 36.57 -11.30
CA GLN A 51 -32.05 36.81 -11.10
C GLN A 51 -32.92 36.58 -12.33
N ARG A 52 -32.35 36.40 -13.54
CA ARG A 52 -33.13 36.23 -14.79
C ARG A 52 -33.48 34.78 -15.17
N LEU A 53 -33.07 33.80 -14.41
CA LEU A 53 -33.31 32.38 -14.71
C LEU A 53 -34.53 31.76 -13.96
N CYS A 54 -35.17 32.50 -13.04
CA CYS A 54 -36.29 31.97 -12.27
C CYS A 54 -37.71 32.35 -12.76
N ASN A 55 -37.86 33.13 -13.83
CA ASN A 55 -39.18 33.49 -14.32
C ASN A 55 -39.27 33.29 -15.84
N LYS A 56 -39.55 32.08 -16.27
CA LYS A 56 -40.32 31.80 -17.50
C LYS A 56 -40.97 30.46 -17.42
N ASN A 57 -42.31 30.45 -17.38
CA ASN A 57 -43.19 29.34 -17.63
C ASN A 57 -42.86 28.69 -18.98
N VAL A 58 -42.28 27.49 -18.99
CA VAL A 58 -42.20 26.66 -20.17
C VAL A 58 -43.04 25.41 -19.92
N LYS A 59 -44.10 25.34 -20.74
CA LYS A 59 -45.09 24.25 -20.68
C LYS A 59 -44.53 22.89 -21.05
N SER A 60 -44.90 21.95 -20.31
CA SER A 60 -45.12 20.47 -20.34
C SER A 60 -44.62 19.55 -21.47
N ASN A 61 -43.72 19.92 -22.36
CA ASN A 61 -43.16 18.95 -23.35
C ASN A 61 -41.69 18.56 -23.12
N ILE A 62 -41.04 19.07 -22.06
CA ILE A 62 -39.67 18.74 -21.71
C ILE A 62 -39.63 17.57 -20.72
N CYS A 63 -40.74 17.20 -20.08
CA CYS A 63 -40.75 16.17 -19.03
C CYS A 63 -40.58 14.73 -19.58
N MET A 64 -40.96 14.47 -20.85
CA MET A 64 -40.83 13.09 -21.41
C MET A 64 -39.44 12.78 -21.99
N SER A 65 -38.68 13.78 -22.43
CA SER A 65 -37.31 13.54 -22.92
C SER A 65 -36.29 13.48 -21.78
N LEU A 66 -36.54 14.19 -20.67
CA LEU A 66 -35.71 14.12 -19.46
C LEU A 66 -35.84 12.80 -18.71
N THR A 67 -37.04 12.21 -18.67
CA THR A 67 -37.25 10.90 -18.02
C THR A 67 -36.62 9.74 -18.79
N THR A 68 -36.58 9.80 -20.13
CA THR A 68 -35.88 8.78 -20.94
C THR A 68 -34.37 8.89 -20.85
N ASN A 69 -33.82 10.10 -20.75
CA ASN A 69 -32.37 10.29 -20.54
C ASN A 69 -31.93 9.91 -19.12
N ILE A 70 -32.72 10.24 -18.09
CA ILE A 70 -32.43 9.84 -16.70
C ILE A 70 -32.53 8.31 -16.52
N ALA A 71 -33.48 7.64 -17.18
CA ALA A 71 -33.58 6.18 -17.14
C ALA A 71 -32.45 5.51 -17.95
N GLY A 72 -31.95 6.13 -19.01
CA GLY A 72 -30.76 5.69 -19.75
C GLY A 72 -29.47 5.89 -18.95
N GLU A 73 -29.32 7.02 -18.30
CA GLU A 73 -28.17 7.31 -17.43
C GLU A 73 -28.18 6.47 -16.16
N SER A 74 -29.33 6.17 -15.55
CA SER A 74 -29.41 5.25 -14.41
C SER A 74 -29.06 3.82 -14.82
N LYS A 75 -29.57 3.31 -15.95
CA LYS A 75 -29.17 2.00 -16.48
C LYS A 75 -27.69 1.92 -16.85
N LEU A 76 -27.11 2.99 -17.40
CA LEU A 76 -25.68 3.05 -17.68
C LEU A 76 -24.86 3.07 -16.37
N ARG A 77 -25.29 3.84 -15.37
CA ARG A 77 -24.65 3.85 -14.02
C ARG A 77 -24.80 2.52 -13.30
N ASP A 78 -25.95 1.87 -13.41
CA ASP A 78 -26.19 0.55 -12.84
C ASP A 78 -25.30 -0.53 -13.52
N LEU A 79 -25.16 -0.47 -14.86
CA LEU A 79 -24.24 -1.31 -15.63
C LEU A 79 -22.76 -1.00 -15.34
N GLU A 80 -22.41 0.25 -15.09
CA GLU A 80 -21.07 0.65 -14.67
C GLU A 80 -20.79 0.24 -13.21
N MET A 81 -21.78 0.30 -12.33
CA MET A 81 -21.69 -0.18 -10.96
C MET A 81 -21.61 -1.72 -10.89
N GLU A 82 -22.35 -2.45 -11.72
CA GLU A 82 -22.20 -3.90 -11.85
C GLU A 82 -20.79 -4.31 -12.30
N LYS A 83 -20.22 -3.57 -13.25
CA LYS A 83 -18.82 -3.77 -13.69
C LYS A 83 -17.77 -3.42 -12.63
N ARG A 84 -18.10 -2.59 -11.66
CA ARG A 84 -17.23 -2.17 -10.55
C ARG A 84 -17.45 -2.95 -9.25
N ASP A 85 -18.06 -4.12 -9.28
CA ASP A 85 -18.28 -4.88 -8.05
C ASP A 85 -16.97 -5.46 -7.50
N PRO A 86 -16.43 -4.92 -6.39
CA PRO A 86 -15.20 -5.41 -5.79
C PRO A 86 -15.35 -6.78 -5.11
N ARG A 87 -16.60 -7.25 -4.88
CA ARG A 87 -16.87 -8.56 -4.26
C ARG A 87 -16.49 -9.72 -5.16
N THR A 88 -16.45 -9.50 -6.48
CA THR A 88 -16.07 -10.50 -7.48
C THR A 88 -14.55 -10.56 -7.72
N VAL A 89 -13.78 -9.78 -6.97
CA VAL A 89 -12.32 -9.73 -7.06
C VAL A 89 -11.68 -10.30 -5.79
N VAL A 90 -10.68 -11.14 -5.96
CA VAL A 90 -9.79 -11.58 -4.88
C VAL A 90 -8.38 -11.08 -5.11
N ALA A 91 -7.76 -10.53 -4.08
CA ALA A 91 -6.36 -10.10 -4.13
C ALA A 91 -5.44 -11.16 -3.49
N ILE A 92 -4.33 -11.43 -4.14
CA ILE A 92 -3.23 -12.27 -3.63
C ILE A 92 -2.00 -11.40 -3.52
N ILE A 93 -1.53 -11.18 -2.28
CA ILE A 93 -0.30 -10.44 -2.03
C ILE A 93 0.84 -11.43 -1.82
N LEU A 94 1.85 -11.35 -2.67
CA LEU A 94 3.04 -12.18 -2.59
C LEU A 94 3.98 -11.63 -1.52
N GLY A 95 3.92 -12.21 -0.34
CA GLY A 95 4.74 -11.87 0.82
C GLY A 95 5.97 -12.77 0.98
N GLY A 96 6.21 -13.66 0.03
CA GLY A 96 7.30 -14.62 0.02
C GLY A 96 8.59 -14.07 -0.60
N GLY A 97 9.60 -14.93 -0.64
CA GLY A 97 10.93 -14.62 -1.16
C GLY A 97 11.98 -14.49 -0.06
N ALA A 98 13.21 -14.92 -0.36
CA ALA A 98 14.31 -14.95 0.63
C ALA A 98 14.79 -13.54 1.03
N GLY A 99 14.53 -12.52 0.20
CA GLY A 99 14.90 -11.12 0.49
C GLY A 99 16.42 -10.90 0.59
N THR A 100 17.22 -11.69 -0.11
CA THR A 100 18.70 -11.68 -0.01
C THR A 100 19.32 -10.33 -0.36
N ARG A 101 18.75 -9.63 -1.34
CA ARG A 101 19.23 -8.28 -1.75
C ARG A 101 18.97 -7.19 -0.71
N LEU A 102 18.08 -7.43 0.27
CA LEU A 102 17.81 -6.55 1.42
C LEU A 102 18.48 -7.03 2.72
N PHE A 103 19.32 -8.07 2.66
CA PHE A 103 20.10 -8.48 3.84
C PHE A 103 21.05 -7.33 4.25
N PRO A 104 21.19 -7.01 5.56
CA PRO A 104 20.72 -7.76 6.73
C PRO A 104 19.32 -7.41 7.26
N LEU A 105 18.58 -6.48 6.65
CA LEU A 105 17.25 -6.08 7.11
C LEU A 105 16.25 -7.25 7.14
N THR A 106 16.45 -8.24 6.26
CA THR A 106 15.62 -9.44 6.15
C THR A 106 16.09 -10.63 7.00
N LYS A 107 17.14 -10.46 7.80
CA LYS A 107 17.70 -11.53 8.66
C LYS A 107 16.66 -12.14 9.62
N ARG A 108 15.75 -11.33 10.16
CA ARG A 108 14.76 -11.72 11.17
C ARG A 108 13.32 -11.36 10.79
N ARG A 109 13.08 -10.92 9.55
CA ARG A 109 11.75 -10.51 9.06
C ARG A 109 11.62 -10.77 7.57
N ALA A 110 10.41 -11.09 7.13
CA ALA A 110 10.09 -11.17 5.71
C ALA A 110 10.22 -9.78 5.05
N LYS A 111 10.53 -9.73 3.75
CA LYS A 111 10.70 -8.49 2.97
C LYS A 111 9.50 -7.52 3.15
N PRO A 112 8.22 -7.94 3.04
CA PRO A 112 7.09 -7.05 3.23
C PRO A 112 6.92 -6.50 4.65
N ALA A 113 7.59 -7.10 5.64
CA ALA A 113 7.57 -6.64 7.03
C ALA A 113 8.64 -5.59 7.34
N VAL A 114 9.49 -5.21 6.37
CA VAL A 114 10.50 -4.17 6.54
C VAL A 114 9.80 -2.83 6.77
N PRO A 115 10.20 -2.06 7.81
CA PRO A 115 9.62 -0.75 8.09
C PRO A 115 10.00 0.28 7.02
N ILE A 116 9.06 1.17 6.68
CA ILE A 116 9.26 2.28 5.76
C ILE A 116 8.61 3.55 6.29
N GLY A 117 9.17 4.73 5.97
CA GLY A 117 8.62 6.02 6.40
C GLY A 117 8.49 6.16 7.92
N GLY A 118 9.32 5.43 8.68
CA GLY A 118 9.41 5.47 10.13
C GLY A 118 8.31 4.73 10.89
N ALA A 119 7.07 4.66 10.39
CA ALA A 119 5.94 4.08 11.11
C ALA A 119 5.22 2.94 10.38
N TYR A 120 5.36 2.84 9.07
CA TYR A 120 4.68 1.86 8.22
C TYR A 120 5.53 0.63 7.96
N ARG A 121 4.96 -0.36 7.29
CA ARG A 121 5.67 -1.50 6.68
C ARG A 121 5.32 -1.58 5.20
N LEU A 122 6.18 -2.19 4.40
CA LEU A 122 5.96 -2.31 2.95
C LEU A 122 4.61 -2.95 2.63
N ILE A 123 4.19 -3.99 3.36
CA ILE A 123 2.89 -4.66 3.20
C ILE A 123 1.68 -3.72 3.41
N ASP A 124 1.84 -2.64 4.18
CA ASP A 124 0.73 -1.71 4.44
C ASP A 124 0.29 -0.98 3.17
N VAL A 125 1.16 -0.86 2.18
CA VAL A 125 0.87 -0.22 0.89
C VAL A 125 -0.13 -1.03 0.06
N PRO A 126 0.14 -2.27 -0.38
CA PRO A 126 -0.82 -3.03 -1.17
C PRO A 126 -2.09 -3.37 -0.37
N MET A 127 -1.99 -3.59 0.94
CA MET A 127 -3.16 -3.80 1.79
C MET A 127 -4.06 -2.57 1.82
N SER A 128 -3.51 -1.38 1.97
CA SER A 128 -4.28 -0.13 1.99
C SER A 128 -4.90 0.16 0.63
N ASN A 129 -4.19 -0.10 -0.45
CA ASN A 129 -4.74 0.03 -1.80
C ASN A 129 -5.93 -0.92 -2.02
N CYS A 130 -5.87 -2.18 -1.52
CA CYS A 130 -7.02 -3.10 -1.55
C CYS A 130 -8.22 -2.53 -0.78
N ILE A 131 -8.00 -2.09 0.46
CA ILE A 131 -9.06 -1.54 1.32
C ILE A 131 -9.69 -0.29 0.69
N ASN A 132 -8.88 0.64 0.21
CA ASN A 132 -9.33 1.88 -0.44
C ASN A 132 -10.07 1.62 -1.77
N SER A 133 -9.77 0.51 -2.43
CA SER A 133 -10.46 0.06 -3.65
C SER A 133 -11.71 -0.78 -3.35
N GLY A 134 -12.05 -1.02 -2.08
CA GLY A 134 -13.19 -1.85 -1.67
C GLY A 134 -12.97 -3.36 -1.83
N ILE A 135 -11.77 -3.80 -2.20
CA ILE A 135 -11.43 -5.24 -2.31
C ILE A 135 -11.21 -5.79 -0.90
N SER A 136 -12.14 -6.63 -0.47
CA SER A 136 -12.20 -7.14 0.91
C SER A 136 -11.71 -8.59 1.06
N LYS A 137 -11.53 -9.33 -0.04
CA LYS A 137 -11.07 -10.72 -0.04
C LYS A 137 -9.57 -10.72 -0.38
N VAL A 138 -8.71 -10.91 0.63
CA VAL A 138 -7.25 -10.80 0.46
C VAL A 138 -6.54 -12.01 1.05
N TYR A 139 -5.72 -12.67 0.24
CA TYR A 139 -4.78 -13.70 0.67
C TYR A 139 -3.36 -13.15 0.66
N ILE A 140 -2.58 -13.48 1.68
CA ILE A 140 -1.17 -13.07 1.78
C ILE A 140 -0.32 -14.33 1.84
N LEU A 141 0.44 -14.61 0.79
CA LEU A 141 1.29 -15.79 0.72
C LEU A 141 2.63 -15.49 1.39
N THR A 142 2.99 -16.30 2.38
CA THR A 142 4.21 -16.11 3.18
C THR A 142 5.07 -17.37 3.22
N GLN A 143 6.37 -17.18 3.41
CA GLN A 143 7.29 -18.31 3.63
C GLN A 143 8.37 -17.99 4.67
N PHE A 144 9.52 -17.43 4.29
CA PHE A 144 10.65 -17.19 5.20
C PHE A 144 10.37 -16.07 6.20
N ASN A 145 10.84 -16.21 7.44
CA ASN A 145 10.84 -15.19 8.48
C ASN A 145 9.50 -14.47 8.67
N SER A 146 8.37 -15.18 8.46
CA SER A 146 7.03 -14.60 8.42
C SER A 146 6.46 -14.18 9.78
N ALA A 147 7.02 -14.60 10.90
CA ALA A 147 6.46 -14.34 12.25
C ALA A 147 6.19 -12.86 12.53
N SER A 148 7.11 -11.98 12.12
CA SER A 148 6.96 -10.53 12.28
C SER A 148 5.88 -9.95 11.36
N LEU A 149 5.73 -10.49 10.13
CA LEU A 149 4.69 -10.13 9.17
C LEU A 149 3.32 -10.57 9.68
N ASN A 150 3.18 -11.84 10.07
CA ASN A 150 1.92 -12.41 10.57
C ASN A 150 1.39 -11.64 11.79
N ARG A 151 2.29 -11.33 12.76
CA ARG A 151 1.95 -10.51 13.92
C ARG A 151 1.49 -9.10 13.53
N HIS A 152 2.10 -8.50 12.51
CA HIS A 152 1.70 -7.19 12.05
C HIS A 152 0.33 -7.22 11.39
N ILE A 153 0.08 -8.15 10.47
CA ILE A 153 -1.19 -8.28 9.76
C ILE A 153 -2.34 -8.53 10.73
N SER A 154 -2.17 -9.46 11.67
CA SER A 154 -3.20 -9.79 12.67
C SER A 154 -3.57 -8.60 13.58
N ARG A 155 -2.64 -7.67 13.80
CA ARG A 155 -2.86 -6.46 14.59
C ARG A 155 -3.38 -5.28 13.77
N ALA A 156 -2.96 -5.17 12.51
CA ALA A 156 -3.30 -4.04 11.65
C ALA A 156 -4.69 -4.19 11.03
N TYR A 157 -5.02 -5.40 10.58
CA TYR A 157 -6.15 -5.66 9.68
C TYR A 157 -7.19 -6.61 10.28
N ASN A 158 -7.50 -6.46 11.56
CA ASN A 158 -8.60 -7.16 12.21
C ASN A 158 -9.82 -6.24 12.38
N PHE A 159 -11.00 -6.82 12.52
CA PHE A 159 -12.27 -6.11 12.66
C PHE A 159 -12.30 -5.11 13.84
N GLY A 160 -11.49 -5.32 14.88
CA GLY A 160 -11.41 -4.44 16.05
C GLY A 160 -10.74 -3.08 15.79
N ASN A 161 -10.08 -2.89 14.66
CA ASN A 161 -9.32 -1.67 14.35
C ASN A 161 -10.08 -0.65 13.49
N GLY A 162 -11.38 -0.83 13.29
CA GLY A 162 -12.24 0.09 12.54
C GLY A 162 -12.12 -0.05 11.02
N ILE A 163 -11.42 -1.06 10.53
CA ILE A 163 -11.42 -1.46 9.13
C ILE A 163 -12.57 -2.45 8.96
N ASN A 164 -13.54 -2.08 8.13
CA ASN A 164 -14.68 -2.95 7.83
C ASN A 164 -14.44 -3.65 6.50
N PHE A 165 -14.29 -4.97 6.54
CA PHE A 165 -14.19 -5.81 5.35
C PHE A 165 -15.55 -6.35 4.88
N GLY A 166 -16.67 -6.02 5.56
CA GLY A 166 -17.98 -6.63 5.30
C GLY A 166 -17.90 -8.15 5.45
N ASP A 167 -18.29 -8.88 4.40
CA ASP A 167 -18.17 -10.35 4.32
C ASP A 167 -16.78 -10.82 3.85
N GLY A 168 -15.82 -9.90 3.76
CA GLY A 168 -14.46 -10.18 3.32
C GLY A 168 -13.57 -10.74 4.44
N TYR A 169 -12.34 -11.06 4.05
CA TYR A 169 -11.32 -11.64 4.94
C TYR A 169 -9.91 -11.24 4.53
N VAL A 170 -9.00 -11.30 5.50
CA VAL A 170 -7.56 -11.24 5.27
C VAL A 170 -6.95 -12.50 5.86
N GLU A 171 -6.53 -13.42 5.00
CA GLU A 171 -5.96 -14.70 5.39
C GLU A 171 -4.50 -14.81 5.02
N ILE A 172 -3.70 -15.31 5.95
CA ILE A 172 -2.27 -15.55 5.75
C ILE A 172 -2.07 -17.03 5.44
N LEU A 173 -1.50 -17.29 4.28
CA LEU A 173 -1.22 -18.63 3.80
C LEU A 173 0.30 -18.86 3.79
N ALA A 174 0.75 -19.78 4.63
CA ALA A 174 2.16 -20.15 4.71
C ALA A 174 2.48 -21.29 3.74
N ALA A 175 3.69 -21.29 3.18
CA ALA A 175 4.17 -22.41 2.37
C ALA A 175 4.05 -23.72 3.16
N THR A 176 3.39 -24.70 2.56
CA THR A 176 3.13 -26.01 3.18
C THR A 176 4.30 -26.95 2.89
N GLN A 177 4.81 -27.60 3.93
CA GLN A 177 5.81 -28.65 3.80
C GLN A 177 5.13 -30.00 4.02
N THR A 178 5.17 -30.88 3.03
CA THR A 178 4.70 -32.25 3.17
C THR A 178 5.79 -33.15 3.68
N PRO A 179 5.51 -34.09 4.60
CA PRO A 179 6.47 -35.13 5.03
C PRO A 179 6.82 -36.04 3.84
N GLY A 180 8.11 -36.25 3.54
CA GLY A 180 8.60 -37.11 2.47
C GLY A 180 9.88 -36.59 1.83
N GLU A 181 10.38 -37.23 0.78
CA GLU A 181 11.59 -36.81 0.06
C GLU A 181 11.48 -35.41 -0.55
N ALA A 182 10.25 -34.94 -0.85
CA ALA A 182 9.94 -33.60 -1.31
C ALA A 182 9.77 -32.57 -0.16
N GLY A 183 9.92 -32.97 1.10
CA GLY A 183 9.42 -32.32 2.32
C GLY A 183 10.07 -31.00 2.74
N LYS A 184 10.87 -30.36 1.91
CA LYS A 184 11.50 -29.06 2.21
C LYS A 184 11.40 -28.06 1.05
N ARG A 185 10.33 -28.13 0.28
CA ARG A 185 10.18 -27.22 -0.85
C ARG A 185 9.41 -25.96 -0.41
N TRP A 186 10.15 -24.88 -0.29
CA TRP A 186 9.62 -23.53 -0.30
C TRP A 186 9.02 -23.21 -1.69
N PHE A 187 8.21 -22.16 -1.79
CA PHE A 187 7.76 -21.69 -3.10
C PHE A 187 8.96 -21.46 -4.02
N GLN A 188 8.93 -22.08 -5.18
CA GLN A 188 10.00 -21.99 -6.17
C GLN A 188 9.93 -20.68 -6.99
N GLY A 189 8.80 -19.99 -6.93
CA GLY A 189 8.56 -18.72 -7.61
C GLY A 189 7.17 -18.21 -7.35
N THR A 190 6.81 -17.13 -8.00
CA THR A 190 5.53 -16.42 -7.81
C THR A 190 4.34 -17.24 -8.28
N ALA A 191 4.46 -17.95 -9.39
CA ALA A 191 3.40 -18.80 -9.94
C ALA A 191 3.24 -20.10 -9.12
N ASP A 192 4.34 -20.69 -8.68
CA ASP A 192 4.31 -21.87 -7.81
C ASP A 192 3.61 -21.56 -6.48
N ALA A 193 3.85 -20.39 -5.90
CA ALA A 193 3.17 -19.95 -4.69
C ALA A 193 1.64 -19.92 -4.85
N VAL A 194 1.15 -19.39 -5.96
CA VAL A 194 -0.30 -19.36 -6.25
C VAL A 194 -0.84 -20.75 -6.58
N ARG A 195 -0.06 -21.58 -7.32
CA ARG A 195 -0.43 -22.94 -7.68
C ARG A 195 -0.68 -23.83 -6.47
N GLN A 196 0.13 -23.72 -5.42
CA GLN A 196 -0.04 -24.52 -4.21
C GLN A 196 -1.38 -24.28 -3.50
N PHE A 197 -2.02 -23.14 -3.76
CA PHE A 197 -3.31 -22.75 -3.17
C PHE A 197 -4.46 -22.67 -4.20
N HIS A 198 -4.35 -23.33 -5.35
CA HIS A 198 -5.39 -23.28 -6.40
C HIS A 198 -6.78 -23.71 -5.93
N TRP A 199 -6.85 -24.59 -4.93
CA TRP A 199 -8.09 -25.08 -4.34
C TRP A 199 -8.92 -23.95 -3.67
N LEU A 200 -8.30 -22.84 -3.26
CA LEU A 200 -9.01 -21.69 -2.70
C LEU A 200 -9.99 -21.06 -3.69
N PHE A 201 -9.72 -21.16 -4.98
CA PHE A 201 -10.60 -20.63 -6.02
C PHE A 201 -11.81 -21.53 -6.30
N GLU A 202 -11.80 -22.77 -5.77
CA GLU A 202 -12.86 -23.75 -5.89
C GLU A 202 -13.75 -23.81 -4.64
N ASP A 203 -13.34 -23.17 -3.55
CA ASP A 203 -14.12 -23.06 -2.31
C ASP A 203 -15.46 -22.34 -2.58
N ALA A 204 -16.47 -22.69 -1.79
CA ALA A 204 -17.80 -22.07 -1.86
C ALA A 204 -17.76 -20.55 -1.70
N ARG A 205 -16.81 -20.02 -0.89
CA ARG A 205 -16.57 -18.58 -0.70
C ARG A 205 -16.02 -17.86 -1.93
N SER A 206 -15.49 -18.61 -2.89
CA SER A 206 -14.84 -18.11 -4.10
C SER A 206 -15.68 -18.30 -5.37
N LYS A 207 -16.94 -18.75 -5.26
CA LYS A 207 -17.82 -18.99 -6.42
C LYS A 207 -18.08 -17.72 -7.24
N GLU A 208 -18.25 -16.59 -6.55
CA GLU A 208 -18.52 -15.29 -7.17
C GLU A 208 -17.27 -14.60 -7.71
N ILE A 209 -16.08 -15.14 -7.46
CA ILE A 209 -14.83 -14.54 -7.93
C ILE A 209 -14.70 -14.73 -9.44
N GLU A 210 -14.54 -13.62 -10.14
CA GLU A 210 -14.31 -13.55 -11.58
C GLU A 210 -12.84 -13.24 -11.90
N ASP A 211 -12.26 -12.30 -11.14
CA ASP A 211 -10.91 -11.83 -11.37
C ASP A 211 -9.99 -12.05 -10.15
N VAL A 212 -8.75 -12.36 -10.44
CA VAL A 212 -7.67 -12.54 -9.46
C VAL A 212 -6.63 -11.46 -9.65
N LEU A 213 -6.46 -10.63 -8.62
CA LEU A 213 -5.46 -9.57 -8.57
C LEU A 213 -4.22 -10.09 -7.85
N ILE A 214 -3.08 -10.15 -8.53
CA ILE A 214 -1.79 -10.58 -7.97
C ILE A 214 -0.92 -9.36 -7.73
N LEU A 215 -0.46 -9.19 -6.50
CA LEU A 215 0.26 -8.02 -6.01
C LEU A 215 1.61 -8.41 -5.41
N SER A 216 2.63 -7.58 -5.61
CA SER A 216 3.87 -7.67 -4.86
C SER A 216 3.72 -6.99 -3.49
N GLY A 217 4.30 -7.60 -2.45
CA GLY A 217 4.21 -7.12 -1.07
C GLY A 217 5.29 -6.12 -0.66
N ASP A 218 6.09 -5.62 -1.59
CA ASP A 218 7.33 -4.88 -1.32
C ASP A 218 7.53 -3.61 -2.17
N HIS A 219 6.46 -3.12 -2.79
CA HIS A 219 6.47 -1.91 -3.59
C HIS A 219 5.86 -0.72 -2.86
N LEU A 220 6.31 0.47 -3.19
CA LEU A 220 5.81 1.75 -2.68
C LEU A 220 5.10 2.49 -3.80
N TYR A 221 3.76 2.59 -3.74
CA TYR A 221 2.91 3.25 -4.72
C TYR A 221 1.49 3.43 -4.17
N ARG A 222 0.68 4.25 -4.85
CA ARG A 222 -0.74 4.39 -4.56
C ARG A 222 -1.54 4.12 -5.82
N MET A 223 -2.44 3.14 -5.80
CA MET A 223 -3.23 2.74 -6.97
C MET A 223 -4.66 2.41 -6.54
N ASP A 224 -5.62 2.81 -7.37
CA ASP A 224 -6.98 2.29 -7.30
C ASP A 224 -7.05 0.98 -8.11
N TYR A 225 -7.12 -0.13 -7.40
CA TYR A 225 -7.15 -1.43 -8.05
C TYR A 225 -8.46 -1.70 -8.79
N MET A 226 -9.57 -1.06 -8.39
CA MET A 226 -10.82 -1.23 -9.13
C MET A 226 -10.80 -0.50 -10.47
N ASP A 227 -10.09 0.61 -10.63
CA ASP A 227 -9.86 1.21 -11.93
C ASP A 227 -9.03 0.29 -12.83
N PHE A 228 -8.03 -0.38 -12.27
CA PHE A 228 -7.22 -1.37 -12.99
C PHE A 228 -8.05 -2.59 -13.43
N VAL A 229 -8.85 -3.17 -12.52
CA VAL A 229 -9.76 -4.29 -12.82
C VAL A 229 -10.83 -3.88 -13.83
N GLN A 230 -11.39 -2.68 -13.72
CA GLN A 230 -12.39 -2.20 -14.68
C GLN A 230 -11.80 -2.05 -16.08
N ASN A 231 -10.57 -1.54 -16.21
CA ASN A 231 -9.87 -1.49 -17.50
C ASN A 231 -9.66 -2.89 -18.09
N HIS A 232 -9.31 -3.87 -17.23
CA HIS A 232 -9.19 -5.28 -17.61
C HIS A 232 -10.51 -5.81 -18.19
N ARG A 233 -11.62 -5.65 -17.46
CA ARG A 233 -12.97 -6.11 -17.88
C ARG A 233 -13.46 -5.43 -19.15
N GLN A 234 -13.30 -4.10 -19.25
CA GLN A 234 -13.71 -3.32 -20.43
C GLN A 234 -12.95 -3.72 -21.69
N SER A 235 -11.67 -4.06 -21.56
CA SER A 235 -10.85 -4.48 -22.70
C SER A 235 -11.12 -5.91 -23.14
N GLY A 236 -11.77 -6.72 -22.32
CA GLY A 236 -11.97 -8.15 -22.54
C GLY A 236 -10.68 -8.97 -22.45
N ALA A 237 -9.58 -8.38 -21.95
CA ALA A 237 -8.29 -9.04 -21.83
C ALA A 237 -8.39 -10.30 -20.94
N ASP A 238 -7.54 -11.29 -21.21
CA ASP A 238 -7.41 -12.48 -20.38
C ASP A 238 -6.47 -12.24 -19.19
N ILE A 239 -5.45 -11.42 -19.45
CA ILE A 239 -4.47 -10.96 -18.46
C ILE A 239 -4.22 -9.47 -18.68
N THR A 240 -4.13 -8.70 -17.60
CA THR A 240 -3.70 -7.30 -17.69
C THR A 240 -2.52 -7.08 -16.74
N ILE A 241 -1.49 -6.41 -17.23
CA ILE A 241 -0.25 -6.13 -16.50
C ILE A 241 -0.14 -4.63 -16.30
N SER A 242 0.03 -4.20 -15.04
CA SER A 242 0.34 -2.81 -14.77
C SER A 242 1.77 -2.49 -15.18
N SER A 243 1.95 -1.39 -15.89
CA SER A 243 3.21 -1.00 -16.53
C SER A 243 3.48 0.49 -16.40
N LEU A 244 4.75 0.86 -16.50
CA LEU A 244 5.19 2.26 -16.48
C LEU A 244 6.39 2.46 -17.41
N PRO A 245 6.56 3.67 -17.96
CA PRO A 245 7.75 4.01 -18.74
C PRO A 245 8.96 4.21 -17.82
N ILE A 246 10.10 3.63 -18.17
CA ILE A 246 11.32 3.63 -17.35
C ILE A 246 12.56 4.02 -18.17
N ASP A 247 13.57 4.55 -17.48
CA ASP A 247 14.86 4.93 -18.04
C ASP A 247 15.80 3.73 -18.21
N ASP A 248 16.85 3.93 -19.00
CA ASP A 248 17.84 2.90 -19.31
C ASP A 248 18.59 2.38 -18.09
N ARG A 249 18.81 3.23 -17.07
CA ARG A 249 19.61 2.89 -15.88
C ARG A 249 18.97 1.80 -15.03
N ARG A 250 17.63 1.78 -15.00
CA ARG A 250 16.85 0.88 -14.16
C ARG A 250 16.21 -0.27 -14.94
N ALA A 251 16.23 -0.20 -16.27
CA ALA A 251 15.50 -1.13 -17.14
C ALA A 251 15.91 -2.60 -16.94
N SER A 252 17.19 -2.87 -16.66
CA SER A 252 17.70 -4.24 -16.42
C SER A 252 17.18 -4.91 -15.12
N ASP A 253 16.56 -4.15 -14.23
CA ASP A 253 16.07 -4.68 -12.95
C ASP A 253 14.63 -5.21 -13.02
N PHE A 254 13.94 -4.94 -14.13
CA PHE A 254 12.50 -5.22 -14.29
C PHE A 254 12.20 -6.09 -15.52
N GLY A 255 11.02 -6.70 -15.50
CA GLY A 255 10.45 -7.29 -16.71
C GLY A 255 10.04 -6.18 -17.68
N LEU A 256 10.51 -6.26 -18.92
CA LEU A 256 10.22 -5.30 -19.97
C LEU A 256 9.24 -5.88 -20.99
N MET A 257 8.43 -5.00 -21.59
CA MET A 257 7.42 -5.40 -22.55
C MET A 257 7.41 -4.49 -23.78
N LYS A 258 7.04 -5.09 -24.92
CA LYS A 258 6.66 -4.36 -26.13
C LYS A 258 5.16 -4.44 -26.31
N ILE A 259 4.55 -3.32 -26.68
CA ILE A 259 3.12 -3.22 -26.89
C ILE A 259 2.81 -2.71 -28.30
N ASP A 260 1.61 -3.05 -28.77
CA ASP A 260 1.04 -2.43 -29.97
C ASP A 260 0.32 -1.10 -29.62
N ASN A 261 -0.20 -0.43 -30.65
CA ASN A 261 -0.94 0.84 -30.53
C ASN A 261 -2.26 0.72 -29.72
N LYS A 262 -2.71 -0.50 -29.45
CA LYS A 262 -3.92 -0.80 -28.65
C LYS A 262 -3.57 -1.22 -27.22
N GLY A 263 -2.29 -1.24 -26.87
CA GLY A 263 -1.79 -1.67 -25.57
C GLY A 263 -1.72 -3.18 -25.39
N ARG A 264 -1.84 -4.00 -26.47
CA ARG A 264 -1.61 -5.43 -26.41
C ARG A 264 -0.12 -5.72 -26.28
N ILE A 265 0.25 -6.61 -25.39
CA ILE A 265 1.63 -7.04 -25.20
C ILE A 265 2.01 -8.03 -26.31
N LEU A 266 3.03 -7.66 -27.09
CA LEU A 266 3.57 -8.44 -28.19
C LEU A 266 4.72 -9.35 -27.75
N SER A 267 5.56 -8.86 -26.84
CA SER A 267 6.67 -9.61 -26.26
C SER A 267 6.96 -9.14 -24.84
N PHE A 268 7.47 -10.06 -24.03
CA PHE A 268 7.87 -9.81 -22.65
C PHE A 268 9.21 -10.48 -22.40
N SER A 269 10.14 -9.79 -21.73
CA SER A 269 11.44 -10.31 -21.30
C SER A 269 11.71 -9.91 -19.85
N GLU A 270 12.01 -10.88 -18.99
CA GLU A 270 12.29 -10.66 -17.57
C GLU A 270 13.76 -10.31 -17.37
N LYS A 271 14.04 -9.09 -16.88
CA LYS A 271 15.36 -8.58 -16.54
C LYS A 271 16.41 -8.76 -17.66
N PRO A 272 16.11 -8.29 -18.88
CA PRO A 272 17.01 -8.44 -20.03
C PRO A 272 18.32 -7.68 -19.79
N LYS A 273 19.40 -8.16 -20.39
CA LYS A 273 20.74 -7.55 -20.28
C LYS A 273 21.40 -7.38 -21.64
N GLY A 274 22.29 -6.41 -21.74
CA GLY A 274 23.12 -6.22 -22.93
C GLY A 274 22.32 -5.98 -24.21
N ALA A 275 22.51 -6.84 -25.22
CA ALA A 275 21.84 -6.71 -26.53
C ALA A 275 20.32 -6.93 -26.44
N GLU A 276 19.86 -7.85 -25.57
CA GLU A 276 18.45 -8.12 -25.33
C GLU A 276 17.76 -6.90 -24.74
N LEU A 277 18.38 -6.21 -23.77
CA LEU A 277 17.88 -4.97 -23.21
C LEU A 277 17.63 -3.92 -24.29
N LYS A 278 18.64 -3.65 -25.12
CA LYS A 278 18.52 -2.68 -26.23
C LYS A 278 17.41 -3.07 -27.23
N ALA A 279 17.24 -4.37 -27.46
CA ALA A 279 16.18 -4.87 -28.33
C ALA A 279 14.78 -4.60 -27.76
N MET A 280 14.61 -4.41 -26.44
CA MET A 280 13.32 -4.13 -25.79
C MET A 280 12.94 -2.64 -25.83
N ALA A 281 13.78 -1.75 -26.35
CA ALA A 281 13.43 -0.33 -26.49
C ALA A 281 12.23 -0.16 -27.45
N VAL A 282 11.33 0.75 -27.08
CA VAL A 282 10.10 1.07 -27.81
C VAL A 282 9.89 2.58 -27.83
N ASP A 283 9.12 3.05 -28.84
CA ASP A 283 8.68 4.43 -28.85
C ASP A 283 7.53 4.62 -27.83
N THR A 284 7.86 5.19 -26.66
CA THR A 284 6.90 5.43 -25.59
C THR A 284 5.96 6.61 -25.83
N THR A 285 6.07 7.33 -26.95
CA THR A 285 5.07 8.32 -27.38
C THR A 285 3.69 7.68 -27.61
N VAL A 286 3.65 6.39 -27.93
CA VAL A 286 2.41 5.58 -28.01
C VAL A 286 1.63 5.60 -26.70
N LEU A 287 2.31 5.81 -25.56
CA LEU A 287 1.71 5.94 -24.23
C LEU A 287 1.22 7.37 -23.91
N GLY A 288 1.36 8.33 -24.86
CA GLY A 288 1.00 9.72 -24.68
C GLY A 288 2.08 10.59 -24.03
N LEU A 289 3.32 10.09 -23.92
CA LEU A 289 4.46 10.86 -23.44
C LEU A 289 4.91 11.90 -24.49
N SER A 290 5.45 13.01 -24.03
CA SER A 290 6.13 13.97 -24.91
C SER A 290 7.38 13.31 -25.55
N LYS A 291 7.82 13.81 -26.70
CA LYS A 291 9.02 13.27 -27.38
C LYS A 291 10.25 13.30 -26.46
N GLU A 292 10.41 14.37 -25.71
CA GLU A 292 11.53 14.55 -24.78
C GLU A 292 11.50 13.56 -23.61
N GLU A 293 10.30 13.23 -23.11
CA GLU A 293 10.11 12.23 -22.05
C GLU A 293 10.27 10.81 -22.59
N ALA A 294 9.80 10.55 -23.80
CA ALA A 294 9.94 9.27 -24.48
C ALA A 294 11.41 8.91 -24.75
N GLU A 295 12.22 9.89 -25.16
CA GLU A 295 13.69 9.69 -25.32
C GLU A 295 14.38 9.36 -23.99
N LYS A 296 13.91 9.95 -22.86
CA LYS A 296 14.46 9.67 -21.53
C LYS A 296 14.00 8.34 -20.96
N LYS A 297 12.83 7.84 -21.40
CA LYS A 297 12.20 6.62 -20.88
C LYS A 297 11.81 5.67 -22.02
N PRO A 298 12.77 5.06 -22.71
CA PRO A 298 12.53 4.26 -23.91
C PRO A 298 12.03 2.83 -23.61
N TYR A 299 11.79 2.45 -22.37
CA TYR A 299 11.34 1.12 -22.01
C TYR A 299 10.02 1.14 -21.28
N ILE A 300 9.23 0.07 -21.42
CA ILE A 300 7.99 -0.16 -20.67
C ILE A 300 8.24 -1.32 -19.69
N ALA A 301 8.25 -1.01 -18.41
CA ALA A 301 8.49 -1.97 -17.34
C ALA A 301 7.18 -2.49 -16.73
N SER A 302 7.19 -3.76 -16.36
CA SER A 302 6.15 -4.37 -15.53
C SER A 302 6.31 -3.96 -14.07
N MET A 303 5.23 -3.57 -13.43
CA MET A 303 5.19 -3.32 -11.98
C MET A 303 5.09 -4.61 -11.15
N GLY A 304 4.96 -5.80 -11.77
CA GLY A 304 4.69 -7.02 -11.02
C GLY A 304 3.28 -7.07 -10.40
N VAL A 305 2.36 -6.32 -10.97
CA VAL A 305 0.94 -6.26 -10.58
C VAL A 305 0.10 -6.74 -11.73
N TYR A 306 -0.69 -7.80 -11.51
CA TYR A 306 -1.42 -8.51 -12.56
C TYR A 306 -2.89 -8.67 -12.20
N VAL A 307 -3.77 -8.58 -13.21
CA VAL A 307 -5.15 -9.08 -13.14
C VAL A 307 -5.30 -10.23 -14.11
N PHE A 308 -5.84 -11.34 -13.63
CA PHE A 308 -6.18 -12.51 -14.41
C PHE A 308 -7.68 -12.78 -14.31
N LYS A 309 -8.32 -13.16 -15.40
CA LYS A 309 -9.59 -13.90 -15.29
C LYS A 309 -9.31 -15.19 -14.51
N LYS A 310 -10.15 -15.50 -13.51
CA LYS A 310 -9.98 -16.68 -12.65
C LYS A 310 -9.79 -17.99 -13.45
N GLU A 311 -10.63 -18.20 -14.45
CA GLU A 311 -10.60 -19.40 -15.28
C GLU A 311 -9.29 -19.52 -16.06
N ILE A 312 -8.79 -18.40 -16.60
CA ILE A 312 -7.52 -18.36 -17.33
C ILE A 312 -6.36 -18.65 -16.37
N LEU A 313 -6.34 -18.05 -15.18
CA LEU A 313 -5.30 -18.34 -14.19
C LEU A 313 -5.25 -19.82 -13.82
N LEU A 314 -6.41 -20.44 -13.55
CA LEU A 314 -6.48 -21.87 -13.23
C LEU A 314 -6.04 -22.74 -14.40
N ASN A 315 -6.43 -22.40 -15.63
CA ASN A 315 -5.99 -23.10 -16.84
C ASN A 315 -4.47 -23.04 -17.00
N LEU A 316 -3.88 -21.84 -16.87
CA LEU A 316 -2.43 -21.65 -16.97
C LEU A 316 -1.66 -22.47 -15.93
N LEU A 317 -2.08 -22.41 -14.65
CA LEU A 317 -1.35 -23.04 -13.55
C LEU A 317 -1.51 -24.57 -13.50
N ARG A 318 -2.65 -25.12 -13.95
CA ARG A 318 -2.94 -26.56 -13.85
C ARG A 318 -2.61 -27.33 -15.11
N TRP A 319 -2.91 -26.75 -16.28
CA TRP A 319 -2.92 -27.48 -17.53
C TRP A 319 -1.85 -27.05 -18.51
N ARG A 320 -1.71 -25.73 -18.72
CA ARG A 320 -0.79 -25.22 -19.73
C ARG A 320 0.66 -25.21 -19.23
N PHE A 321 0.89 -24.72 -18.01
CA PHE A 321 2.22 -24.57 -17.43
C PHE A 321 2.30 -25.15 -16.00
N PRO A 322 2.03 -26.47 -15.84
CA PRO A 322 1.95 -27.07 -14.49
C PRO A 322 3.27 -27.09 -13.74
N THR A 323 4.40 -26.94 -14.43
CA THR A 323 5.76 -26.94 -13.86
C THR A 323 6.41 -25.56 -13.82
N ALA A 324 5.83 -24.54 -14.46
CA ALA A 324 6.37 -23.19 -14.46
C ALA A 324 6.25 -22.58 -13.05
N ASN A 325 7.32 -21.96 -12.60
CA ASN A 325 7.43 -21.46 -11.24
C ASN A 325 7.20 -19.96 -11.10
N ASP A 326 7.45 -19.19 -12.15
CA ASP A 326 7.41 -17.74 -12.10
C ASP A 326 6.49 -17.13 -13.17
N PHE A 327 5.70 -16.11 -12.77
CA PHE A 327 4.82 -15.41 -13.71
C PHE A 327 5.61 -14.60 -14.73
N GLY A 328 6.61 -13.83 -14.29
CA GLY A 328 7.36 -12.92 -15.15
C GLY A 328 8.27 -13.62 -16.13
N SER A 329 9.07 -14.58 -15.67
CA SER A 329 10.07 -15.24 -16.51
C SER A 329 9.52 -16.39 -17.37
N GLU A 330 8.42 -17.03 -16.95
CA GLU A 330 7.93 -18.25 -17.60
C GLU A 330 6.53 -18.12 -18.17
N ILE A 331 5.54 -17.79 -17.33
CA ILE A 331 4.12 -17.84 -17.73
C ILE A 331 3.75 -16.71 -18.68
N ILE A 332 4.07 -15.46 -18.35
CA ILE A 332 3.67 -14.30 -19.16
C ILE A 332 4.30 -14.33 -20.56
N PRO A 333 5.64 -14.58 -20.71
CA PRO A 333 6.25 -14.67 -22.02
C PRO A 333 5.65 -15.78 -22.90
N ALA A 334 5.39 -16.95 -22.32
CA ALA A 334 4.77 -18.07 -23.02
C ALA A 334 3.31 -17.81 -23.40
N SER A 335 2.56 -17.14 -22.53
CA SER A 335 1.14 -16.84 -22.74
C SER A 335 0.90 -15.72 -23.75
N ALA A 336 1.86 -14.83 -24.00
CA ALA A 336 1.69 -13.66 -24.89
C ALA A 336 1.30 -14.02 -26.32
N LYS A 337 1.61 -15.25 -26.77
CA LYS A 337 1.30 -15.75 -28.11
C LYS A 337 -0.14 -16.26 -28.23
N GLU A 338 -0.73 -16.78 -27.16
CA GLU A 338 -2.00 -17.50 -27.18
C GLU A 338 -3.15 -16.71 -26.57
N PHE A 339 -2.87 -15.89 -25.55
CA PHE A 339 -3.86 -15.14 -24.78
C PHE A 339 -3.82 -13.66 -25.10
N PHE A 340 -4.92 -12.98 -24.86
CA PHE A 340 -4.97 -11.52 -24.97
C PHE A 340 -4.42 -10.88 -23.71
N ILE A 341 -3.15 -10.48 -23.74
CA ILE A 341 -2.48 -9.80 -22.65
C ILE A 341 -2.43 -8.30 -22.95
N LYS A 342 -2.91 -7.47 -22.02
CA LYS A 342 -2.96 -6.01 -22.15
C LYS A 342 -2.05 -5.33 -21.12
N ALA A 343 -1.39 -4.26 -21.53
CA ALA A 343 -0.68 -3.35 -20.64
C ALA A 343 -1.66 -2.27 -20.13
N TYR A 344 -1.62 -2.02 -18.83
CA TYR A 344 -2.28 -0.88 -18.17
C TYR A 344 -1.24 0.13 -17.77
N LEU A 345 -1.30 1.33 -18.31
CA LEU A 345 -0.35 2.39 -18.01
C LEU A 345 -0.64 2.99 -16.64
N PHE A 346 0.33 2.92 -15.75
CA PHE A 346 0.32 3.58 -14.46
C PHE A 346 1.14 4.88 -14.52
N ASN A 347 0.53 6.00 -14.16
CA ASN A 347 1.09 7.35 -14.36
C ASN A 347 1.47 8.06 -13.06
N ASP A 348 1.63 7.34 -11.94
CA ASP A 348 1.97 7.92 -10.65
C ASP A 348 3.30 7.36 -10.13
N TYR A 349 3.72 7.80 -8.95
CA TYR A 349 4.95 7.32 -8.33
C TYR A 349 4.89 5.82 -8.00
N TRP A 350 5.92 5.11 -8.40
CA TRP A 350 6.15 3.70 -8.07
C TRP A 350 7.62 3.41 -7.84
N GLU A 351 7.91 2.62 -6.79
CA GLU A 351 9.26 2.18 -6.43
C GLU A 351 9.26 0.72 -5.95
N ASP A 352 10.14 -0.12 -6.54
CA ASP A 352 10.46 -1.45 -6.00
C ASP A 352 11.52 -1.33 -4.91
N ILE A 353 11.15 -1.70 -3.70
CA ILE A 353 12.07 -1.71 -2.54
C ILE A 353 12.81 -3.06 -2.52
N GLY A 354 13.54 -3.34 -3.58
CA GLY A 354 14.20 -4.63 -3.81
C GLY A 354 15.62 -4.73 -3.29
N THR A 355 16.31 -3.62 -3.04
CA THR A 355 17.71 -3.56 -2.62
C THR A 355 17.90 -2.63 -1.43
N ILE A 356 19.05 -2.74 -0.73
CA ILE A 356 19.42 -1.82 0.35
C ILE A 356 19.46 -0.38 -0.18
N ARG A 357 19.97 -0.18 -1.39
CA ARG A 357 20.04 1.15 -2.02
C ARG A 357 18.65 1.72 -2.28
N SER A 358 17.77 0.98 -2.96
CA SER A 358 16.40 1.46 -3.23
C SER A 358 15.60 1.70 -1.94
N PHE A 359 15.83 0.89 -0.90
CA PHE A 359 15.26 1.10 0.42
C PHE A 359 15.72 2.42 1.06
N PHE A 360 17.02 2.70 1.00
CA PHE A 360 17.60 3.91 1.56
C PHE A 360 17.11 5.15 0.82
N GLU A 361 17.25 5.16 -0.51
CA GLU A 361 16.82 6.26 -1.37
C GLU A 361 15.31 6.55 -1.26
N ALA A 362 14.47 5.50 -1.24
CA ALA A 362 13.02 5.67 -1.08
C ALA A 362 12.63 6.27 0.28
N ASN A 363 13.31 5.91 1.38
CA ASN A 363 13.06 6.51 2.68
C ASN A 363 13.50 7.99 2.72
N LEU A 364 14.65 8.32 2.19
CA LEU A 364 15.14 9.72 2.16
C LEU A 364 14.29 10.59 1.23
N ALA A 365 13.83 10.06 0.10
CA ALA A 365 12.91 10.78 -0.79
C ALA A 365 11.58 11.22 -0.13
N LEU A 366 11.18 10.57 0.98
CA LEU A 366 10.03 11.01 1.78
C LEU A 366 10.26 12.31 2.53
N THR A 367 11.52 12.70 2.76
CA THR A 367 11.90 13.95 3.46
C THR A 367 11.99 15.14 2.52
N GLU A 368 11.99 14.92 1.20
CA GLU A 368 12.05 15.98 0.18
C GLU A 368 10.77 16.85 0.17
N HIS A 369 10.89 18.09 -0.32
CA HIS A 369 9.76 19.00 -0.50
C HIS A 369 9.65 19.50 -1.96
N PRO A 370 8.54 19.17 -2.68
CA PRO A 370 7.48 18.24 -2.29
C PRO A 370 7.94 16.78 -2.32
N PRO A 371 7.41 15.91 -1.42
CA PRO A 371 7.76 14.50 -1.43
C PRO A 371 7.21 13.79 -2.66
N ARG A 372 7.96 12.86 -3.24
CA ARG A 372 7.50 12.06 -4.38
C ARG A 372 6.35 11.13 -4.02
N PHE A 373 6.31 10.68 -2.79
CA PHE A 373 5.23 9.87 -2.22
C PHE A 373 4.81 10.45 -0.87
N SER A 374 3.49 10.54 -0.63
CA SER A 374 2.95 10.94 0.68
C SER A 374 2.16 9.81 1.30
N PHE A 375 2.42 9.51 2.57
CA PHE A 375 1.57 8.57 3.33
C PHE A 375 0.22 9.19 3.70
N TYR A 376 0.11 10.51 3.73
CA TYR A 376 -1.14 11.21 4.02
C TYR A 376 -1.95 11.45 2.74
N ASP A 377 -3.15 10.92 2.74
CA ASP A 377 -4.21 11.24 1.79
C ASP A 377 -5.53 11.08 2.54
N ALA A 378 -6.34 12.12 2.60
CA ALA A 378 -7.60 12.11 3.33
C ALA A 378 -8.64 11.15 2.73
N ALA A 379 -8.63 10.98 1.40
CA ALA A 379 -9.57 10.11 0.69
C ALA A 379 -9.09 8.64 0.63
N LYS A 380 -7.77 8.43 0.54
CA LYS A 380 -7.14 7.10 0.38
C LYS A 380 -6.02 6.91 1.42
N PRO A 381 -6.35 6.78 2.73
CA PRO A 381 -5.36 6.66 3.80
C PRO A 381 -4.55 5.37 3.69
N ILE A 382 -3.29 5.41 4.15
CA ILE A 382 -2.49 4.22 4.35
C ILE A 382 -2.71 3.70 5.77
N PHE A 383 -3.30 2.51 5.88
CA PHE A 383 -3.58 1.83 7.15
C PHE A 383 -2.32 1.11 7.65
N THR A 384 -2.12 1.10 8.96
CA THR A 384 -1.07 0.34 9.64
C THR A 384 -1.52 -0.07 11.03
N SER A 385 -0.76 -0.89 11.72
CA SER A 385 -1.12 -1.33 13.06
C SER A 385 -1.11 -0.16 14.05
N ARG A 386 -2.17 -0.02 14.83
CA ARG A 386 -2.26 0.93 15.96
C ARG A 386 -1.22 0.56 17.02
N ARG A 387 -0.48 1.52 17.51
CA ARG A 387 0.60 1.30 18.46
C ARG A 387 0.41 2.01 19.80
N ASN A 388 -0.60 2.89 19.92
CA ASN A 388 -0.91 3.66 21.14
C ASN A 388 0.35 4.27 21.76
N LEU A 389 1.12 4.98 20.94
CA LEU A 389 2.37 5.61 21.34
C LEU A 389 2.11 7.01 21.89
N PRO A 390 2.94 7.48 22.84
CA PRO A 390 2.93 8.87 23.26
C PRO A 390 3.37 9.79 22.11
N PRO A 391 3.06 11.08 22.17
CA PRO A 391 3.69 12.07 21.29
C PRO A 391 5.22 12.00 21.41
N SER A 392 5.93 12.37 20.34
CA SER A 392 7.40 12.48 20.40
C SER A 392 7.79 13.68 21.24
N LYS A 393 8.76 13.49 22.16
CA LYS A 393 9.34 14.54 22.98
C LYS A 393 10.63 15.01 22.35
N ILE A 394 10.69 16.30 21.99
CA ILE A 394 11.85 16.94 21.38
C ILE A 394 12.29 18.07 22.31
N ASP A 395 13.51 17.99 22.82
CA ASP A 395 14.07 18.92 23.79
C ASP A 395 15.37 19.47 23.24
N ASN A 396 15.41 20.82 23.01
CA ASN A 396 16.54 21.57 22.50
C ASN A 396 17.23 20.93 21.27
N CYS A 397 16.46 20.52 20.26
CA CYS A 397 16.96 19.87 19.04
C CYS A 397 16.82 20.77 17.82
N LYS A 398 17.78 20.64 16.88
CA LYS A 398 17.66 21.21 15.54
C LYS A 398 17.33 20.07 14.56
N VAL A 399 16.16 20.16 13.91
CA VAL A 399 15.66 19.16 12.94
C VAL A 399 15.41 19.87 11.62
N VAL A 400 16.02 19.37 10.54
CA VAL A 400 15.93 19.96 9.19
C VAL A 400 15.59 18.83 8.21
N ASP A 401 14.61 19.05 7.34
CA ASP A 401 14.19 18.13 6.25
C ASP A 401 14.12 16.66 6.69
N SER A 402 13.46 16.40 7.82
CA SER A 402 13.49 15.08 8.45
C SER A 402 12.11 14.64 8.94
N ILE A 403 11.89 13.32 9.01
CA ILE A 403 10.68 12.72 9.53
C ILE A 403 10.95 12.15 10.92
N ILE A 404 10.20 12.60 11.93
CA ILE A 404 10.24 12.07 13.29
C ILE A 404 8.95 11.34 13.61
N SER A 405 9.04 10.03 13.85
CA SER A 405 7.87 9.19 14.14
C SER A 405 7.47 9.24 15.62
N HIS A 406 6.25 8.78 15.91
CA HIS A 406 5.64 8.82 17.24
C HIS A 406 6.43 8.06 18.32
N GLY A 407 6.35 8.57 19.54
CA GLY A 407 6.95 7.94 20.71
C GLY A 407 8.45 8.05 20.78
N SER A 408 9.07 8.98 20.04
CA SER A 408 10.51 9.22 20.04
C SER A 408 10.90 10.22 21.12
N PHE A 409 12.10 10.05 21.68
CA PHE A 409 12.70 10.95 22.67
C PHE A 409 14.02 11.47 22.11
N LEU A 410 14.05 12.78 21.81
CA LEU A 410 15.18 13.49 21.25
C LEU A 410 15.64 14.55 22.25
N ASN A 411 16.90 14.55 22.60
CA ASN A 411 17.47 15.49 23.55
C ASN A 411 18.74 16.12 23.00
N ASN A 412 18.76 17.45 22.90
CA ASN A 412 19.93 18.27 22.53
C ASN A 412 20.71 17.66 21.33
N CYS A 413 20.04 17.41 20.21
CA CYS A 413 20.62 16.76 19.03
C CYS A 413 20.40 17.55 17.73
N PHE A 414 21.18 17.22 16.71
CA PHE A 414 21.05 17.75 15.36
C PHE A 414 20.67 16.61 14.39
N ILE A 415 19.58 16.79 13.64
CA ILE A 415 19.07 15.81 12.68
C ILE A 415 18.82 16.53 11.35
N GLU A 416 19.41 16.03 10.28
CA GLU A 416 19.31 16.59 8.94
C GLU A 416 19.02 15.46 7.94
N HIS A 417 18.06 15.67 7.01
CA HIS A 417 17.71 14.79 5.90
C HIS A 417 17.65 13.31 6.33
N SER A 418 16.85 13.03 7.37
CA SER A 418 16.84 11.73 8.03
C SER A 418 15.43 11.27 8.39
N VAL A 419 15.23 9.95 8.44
CA VAL A 419 14.00 9.33 8.90
C VAL A 419 14.23 8.65 10.24
N VAL A 420 13.52 9.11 11.28
CA VAL A 420 13.59 8.56 12.64
C VAL A 420 12.32 7.78 12.94
N GLY A 421 12.47 6.47 13.07
CA GLY A 421 11.38 5.53 13.31
C GLY A 421 10.78 5.63 14.71
N ILE A 422 9.68 4.90 14.91
CA ILE A 422 8.93 4.89 16.17
C ILE A 422 9.79 4.48 17.37
N ARG A 423 9.52 5.04 18.55
CA ARG A 423 10.20 4.74 19.83
C ARG A 423 11.72 4.97 19.82
N SER A 424 12.21 5.78 18.89
CA SER A 424 13.63 6.10 18.86
C SER A 424 14.04 6.92 20.08
N ARG A 425 15.25 6.65 20.59
CA ARG A 425 15.87 7.47 21.63
C ARG A 425 17.21 7.99 21.15
N ILE A 426 17.36 9.30 21.16
CA ILE A 426 18.54 10.03 20.69
C ILE A 426 18.98 10.97 21.80
N ASN A 427 20.20 10.76 22.31
CA ASN A 427 20.73 11.48 23.44
C ASN A 427 21.52 12.76 23.01
N ALA A 428 22.03 13.50 24.00
CA ALA A 428 22.64 14.80 23.79
C ALA A 428 23.92 14.74 22.92
N GLY A 429 24.12 15.76 22.11
CA GLY A 429 25.30 15.90 21.25
C GLY A 429 25.31 14.98 20.04
N VAL A 430 24.21 14.26 19.77
CA VAL A 430 24.09 13.37 18.60
C VAL A 430 23.88 14.19 17.33
N HIS A 431 24.60 13.81 16.26
CA HIS A 431 24.41 14.33 14.92
C HIS A 431 23.99 13.19 13.97
N LEU A 432 22.79 13.29 13.40
CA LEU A 432 22.31 12.39 12.33
C LEU A 432 22.19 13.16 11.03
N LYS A 433 22.80 12.64 9.99
CA LYS A 433 22.68 13.18 8.63
C LYS A 433 22.49 12.05 7.63
N ASP A 434 21.61 12.25 6.64
CA ASP A 434 21.34 11.26 5.59
C ASP A 434 21.16 9.85 6.19
N THR A 435 20.31 9.70 7.21
CA THR A 435 20.24 8.48 8.01
C THR A 435 18.81 7.95 8.13
N VAL A 436 18.64 6.64 7.96
CA VAL A 436 17.36 5.95 8.15
C VAL A 436 17.43 5.11 9.43
N MET A 437 16.79 5.56 10.50
CA MET A 437 16.68 4.84 11.76
C MET A 437 15.31 4.19 11.88
N LEU A 438 15.26 2.84 11.99
CA LEU A 438 13.99 2.06 11.99
C LEU A 438 13.29 2.04 13.36
N GLY A 439 13.91 2.64 14.41
CA GLY A 439 13.32 2.78 15.72
C GLY A 439 13.43 1.56 16.62
N ALA A 440 12.47 1.38 17.53
CA ALA A 440 12.45 0.28 18.49
C ALA A 440 11.08 -0.41 18.58
N ASP A 441 11.08 -1.65 19.06
CA ASP A 441 9.85 -2.42 19.26
C ASP A 441 9.29 -2.26 20.68
N PHE A 442 10.08 -1.79 21.63
CA PHE A 442 9.74 -1.60 23.05
C PHE A 442 10.47 -0.40 23.65
N TYR A 443 10.06 0.02 24.82
CA TYR A 443 10.80 0.95 25.67
C TYR A 443 11.49 0.18 26.78
N GLU A 444 12.74 0.53 27.07
CA GLU A 444 13.41 0.17 28.31
C GLU A 444 12.91 1.08 29.43
N THR A 445 12.59 0.51 30.59
CA THR A 445 12.26 1.26 31.78
C THR A 445 13.50 2.01 32.32
N ASP A 446 13.29 3.04 33.14
CA ASP A 446 14.41 3.78 33.71
C ASP A 446 15.28 2.89 34.64
N ALA A 447 14.67 1.93 35.33
CA ALA A 447 15.38 0.93 36.14
C ALA A 447 16.26 0.01 35.28
N GLU A 448 15.72 -0.54 34.19
CA GLU A 448 16.49 -1.39 33.26
C GLU A 448 17.65 -0.60 32.63
N ARG A 449 17.43 0.65 32.27
CA ARG A 449 18.47 1.50 31.71
C ARG A 449 19.58 1.80 32.72
N ALA A 450 19.20 2.12 33.96
CA ALA A 450 20.16 2.35 35.03
C ALA A 450 20.98 1.08 35.35
N GLY A 451 20.33 -0.08 35.38
CA GLY A 451 21.00 -1.38 35.54
C GLY A 451 21.99 -1.66 34.40
N LEU A 452 21.55 -1.48 33.15
CA LEU A 452 22.44 -1.65 31.98
C LEU A 452 23.66 -0.73 32.05
N LEU A 453 23.47 0.54 32.41
CA LEU A 453 24.56 1.49 32.51
C LEU A 453 25.52 1.18 33.65
N SER A 454 25.04 0.59 34.77
CA SER A 454 25.91 0.15 35.89
C SER A 454 26.73 -1.10 35.53
N GLU A 455 26.25 -1.91 34.58
CA GLU A 455 26.94 -3.09 34.04
C GLU A 455 27.78 -2.78 32.79
N GLU A 456 28.06 -1.51 32.51
CA GLU A 456 28.73 -1.04 31.28
C GLU A 456 28.02 -1.44 29.97
N GLY A 457 26.75 -1.79 30.05
CA GLY A 457 25.92 -2.14 28.91
C GLY A 457 25.44 -0.89 28.14
N VAL A 458 25.01 -1.08 26.90
CA VAL A 458 24.51 0.00 26.04
C VAL A 458 22.98 -0.08 25.95
N PRO A 459 22.23 0.94 26.41
CA PRO A 459 20.78 0.99 26.23
C PRO A 459 20.34 1.11 24.75
N VAL A 460 19.08 0.74 24.47
CA VAL A 460 18.50 0.92 23.12
C VAL A 460 18.46 2.39 22.75
N GLY A 461 18.95 2.71 21.55
CA GLY A 461 19.02 4.05 21.00
C GLY A 461 20.46 4.48 20.70
N ILE A 462 20.67 5.79 20.65
CA ILE A 462 21.95 6.39 20.29
C ILE A 462 22.51 7.14 21.50
N GLY A 463 23.72 6.78 21.92
CA GLY A 463 24.46 7.38 23.03
C GLY A 463 24.95 8.80 22.71
N GLU A 464 25.39 9.49 23.75
CA GLU A 464 25.82 10.89 23.71
C GLU A 464 27.01 11.12 22.76
N ASN A 465 27.07 12.31 22.15
CA ASN A 465 28.17 12.78 21.30
C ASN A 465 28.51 11.88 20.12
N THR A 466 27.51 11.11 19.62
CA THR A 466 27.65 10.18 18.49
C THR A 466 27.33 10.88 17.18
N LYS A 467 28.12 10.61 16.14
CA LYS A 467 27.92 11.16 14.78
C LYS A 467 27.65 10.04 13.80
N ILE A 468 26.54 10.14 13.07
CA ILE A 468 26.11 9.11 12.12
C ILE A 468 25.74 9.79 10.80
N LYS A 469 26.28 9.27 9.70
CA LYS A 469 26.04 9.79 8.35
C LYS A 469 25.96 8.66 7.34
N ASP A 470 25.05 8.79 6.35
CA ASP A 470 24.84 7.83 5.23
C ASP A 470 24.63 6.38 5.71
N CYS A 471 23.74 6.19 6.68
CA CYS A 471 23.57 4.90 7.36
C CYS A 471 22.12 4.46 7.49
N ILE A 472 21.94 3.14 7.59
CA ILE A 472 20.69 2.52 8.02
C ILE A 472 20.91 1.91 9.40
N ILE A 473 20.07 2.30 10.37
CA ILE A 473 20.08 1.79 11.74
C ILE A 473 18.85 0.90 11.91
N ASP A 474 19.07 -0.41 12.06
CA ASP A 474 17.96 -1.35 12.23
C ASP A 474 17.31 -1.20 13.62
N LYS A 475 16.16 -1.88 13.78
CA LYS A 475 15.37 -1.84 15.02
C LYS A 475 16.13 -2.36 16.21
N ASN A 476 15.86 -1.72 17.37
CA ASN A 476 16.45 -2.07 18.66
C ASN A 476 17.98 -1.94 18.69
N ALA A 477 18.56 -1.14 17.82
CA ALA A 477 19.99 -0.90 17.81
C ALA A 477 20.47 -0.23 19.11
N ARG A 478 21.65 -0.62 19.57
CA ARG A 478 22.33 -0.13 20.77
C ARG A 478 23.64 0.48 20.37
N ILE A 479 23.69 1.81 20.30
CA ILE A 479 24.87 2.56 19.86
C ILE A 479 25.41 3.35 21.06
N GLY A 480 26.66 3.12 21.42
CA GLY A 480 27.32 3.74 22.57
C GLY A 480 27.56 5.23 22.45
N LYS A 481 28.27 5.80 23.42
CA LYS A 481 28.68 7.19 23.44
C LYS A 481 29.95 7.42 22.60
N ASN A 482 30.12 8.64 22.06
CA ASN A 482 31.32 9.08 21.32
C ASN A 482 31.63 8.19 20.09
N VAL A 483 30.61 7.59 19.46
CA VAL A 483 30.77 6.72 18.27
C VAL A 483 30.67 7.56 17.01
N VAL A 484 31.48 7.25 16.01
CA VAL A 484 31.39 7.82 14.67
C VAL A 484 31.07 6.67 13.69
N ILE A 485 29.93 6.77 12.99
CA ILE A 485 29.53 5.84 11.94
C ILE A 485 29.31 6.68 10.68
N ALA A 486 30.11 6.44 9.67
CA ALA A 486 29.96 7.08 8.38
C ALA A 486 30.32 6.08 7.29
N ASN A 487 29.63 6.19 6.14
CA ASN A 487 30.05 5.49 4.95
C ASN A 487 31.34 6.16 4.46
N SER A 488 32.45 5.44 4.48
CA SER A 488 33.67 5.91 3.82
C SER A 488 33.51 5.67 2.34
N GLU A 489 33.50 6.71 1.54
CA GLU A 489 33.68 6.58 0.09
C GLU A 489 34.99 5.81 -0.16
N VAL A 490 34.86 4.62 -0.73
CA VAL A 490 35.99 3.83 -1.24
C VAL A 490 36.27 4.26 -2.66
#